data_e1204d3c0b13641984269318af298d4e
#
_entry.id   e1204d3c0b13641984269318af298d4e
#
_cell.length_a   1.000
_cell.length_b   1.000
_cell.length_c   1.000
_cell.angle_alpha   90.00
_cell.angle_beta   90.00
_cell.angle_gamma   90.00
#
_symmetry.space_group_name_H-M   'P 1'
#
loop_
_entity.id
_entity.type
_entity.pdbx_description
1 polymer ?
#
loop_
_entity_poly.entity_id
_entity_poly.type
_entity_poly.pdbx_seq_one_letter_code
_entity_poly.pdbx_strand_id
1 'polypeptide(L)'
;MVARLHRYTRLLIALCLTSSLAACALLQPRDPLNISVIGIEPLPGQELELRMAVKMRVQNPNEEAIDYNGIALDLAVNGQPLAAGVSDQQGHIGRYDEAVIVVPVSITAFSFLRQAYGLGQVGTLQGLPYKLRGKLASGPLGTVRFTDEGKLDLPKGANW
;
A
#
# COMPACT_ATOMS: atom_id res chain seq x y z
N MET A 1 33.27 -27.60 -44.11
CA MET A 1 32.72 -27.83 -42.75
C MET A 1 32.47 -26.51 -42.01
N VAL A 2 33.36 -25.53 -42.10
CA VAL A 2 33.27 -24.20 -41.45
C VAL A 2 32.06 -23.36 -41.87
N ALA A 3 31.67 -23.35 -43.15
CA ALA A 3 30.54 -22.56 -43.63
C ALA A 3 29.17 -22.99 -43.08
N ARG A 4 28.98 -24.26 -42.76
CA ARG A 4 27.75 -24.75 -42.11
C ARG A 4 27.69 -24.32 -40.67
N LEU A 5 28.80 -24.31 -39.97
CA LEU A 5 28.89 -23.90 -38.55
C LEU A 5 28.52 -22.42 -38.41
N HIS A 6 28.99 -21.53 -39.31
CA HIS A 6 28.63 -20.10 -39.31
C HIS A 6 27.14 -19.83 -39.59
N ARG A 7 26.49 -20.69 -40.38
CA ARG A 7 25.04 -20.59 -40.57
C ARG A 7 24.24 -20.91 -39.34
N TYR A 8 24.61 -21.98 -38.63
CA TYR A 8 23.92 -22.37 -37.38
C TYR A 8 24.16 -21.34 -36.26
N THR A 9 25.37 -20.78 -36.15
CA THR A 9 25.63 -19.70 -35.17
C THR A 9 24.81 -18.46 -35.44
N ARG A 10 24.67 -18.05 -36.71
CA ARG A 10 23.83 -16.89 -37.08
C ARG A 10 22.34 -17.14 -36.81
N LEU A 11 21.84 -18.35 -37.05
CA LEU A 11 20.47 -18.73 -36.78
C LEU A 11 20.19 -18.77 -35.26
N LEU A 12 21.12 -19.26 -34.45
CA LEU A 12 21.01 -19.27 -32.99
C LEU A 12 21.03 -17.85 -32.44
N ILE A 13 21.89 -16.98 -32.93
CA ILE A 13 21.93 -15.56 -32.51
C ILE A 13 20.62 -14.86 -32.88
N ALA A 14 20.11 -15.07 -34.09
CA ALA A 14 18.83 -14.50 -34.54
C ALA A 14 17.66 -15.00 -33.65
N LEU A 15 17.63 -16.28 -33.31
CA LEU A 15 16.61 -16.88 -32.44
C LEU A 15 16.71 -16.34 -31.01
N CYS A 16 17.90 -16.15 -30.48
CA CYS A 16 18.10 -15.53 -29.16
C CYS A 16 17.68 -14.06 -29.16
N LEU A 17 17.96 -13.31 -30.23
CA LEU A 17 17.53 -11.91 -30.34
C LEU A 17 16.00 -11.78 -30.43
N THR A 18 15.32 -12.65 -31.18
CA THR A 18 13.86 -12.63 -31.28
C THR A 18 13.18 -13.04 -29.96
N SER A 19 13.73 -13.99 -29.23
CA SER A 19 13.19 -14.40 -27.93
C SER A 19 13.36 -13.32 -26.84
N SER A 20 14.43 -12.50 -26.90
CA SER A 20 14.64 -11.41 -25.95
C SER A 20 13.69 -10.23 -26.18
N LEU A 21 13.26 -9.98 -27.41
CA LEU A 21 12.26 -8.94 -27.69
C LEU A 21 10.86 -9.36 -27.21
N ALA A 22 10.51 -10.62 -27.24
CA ALA A 22 9.22 -11.13 -26.77
C ALA A 22 9.08 -11.05 -25.24
N ALA A 23 10.19 -11.11 -24.50
CA ALA A 23 10.15 -11.04 -23.03
C ALA A 23 9.73 -9.67 -22.49
N CYS A 24 10.01 -8.58 -23.22
CA CYS A 24 9.61 -7.23 -22.80
C CYS A 24 8.11 -6.95 -22.97
N ALA A 25 7.43 -7.65 -23.86
CA ALA A 25 5.99 -7.47 -24.11
C ALA A 25 5.11 -8.06 -23.00
N LEU A 26 5.64 -8.94 -22.14
CA LEU A 26 4.92 -9.57 -21.05
C LEU A 26 4.94 -8.77 -19.75
N LEU A 27 5.77 -7.74 -19.63
CA LEU A 27 5.82 -6.83 -18.49
C LEU A 27 4.99 -5.58 -18.80
N GLN A 28 3.68 -5.68 -18.78
CA GLN A 28 2.85 -4.48 -18.81
C GLN A 28 2.99 -3.78 -17.45
N PRO A 29 3.39 -2.49 -17.43
CA PRO A 29 3.42 -1.72 -16.21
C PRO A 29 1.99 -1.60 -15.69
N ARG A 30 1.76 -2.04 -14.45
CA ARG A 30 0.48 -1.84 -13.78
C ARG A 30 0.38 -0.40 -13.31
N ASP A 31 -0.77 0.20 -13.54
CA ASP A 31 -1.08 1.49 -12.95
C ASP A 31 -1.16 1.37 -11.43
N PRO A 32 -0.69 2.38 -10.67
CA PRO A 32 -0.77 2.37 -9.24
C PRO A 32 -2.22 2.32 -8.76
N LEU A 33 -2.47 1.63 -7.66
CA LEU A 33 -3.79 1.63 -7.04
C LEU A 33 -4.12 3.02 -6.51
N ASN A 34 -5.37 3.44 -6.73
CA ASN A 34 -5.90 4.65 -6.10
C ASN A 34 -6.41 4.27 -4.70
N ILE A 35 -5.81 4.83 -3.67
CA ILE A 35 -6.15 4.52 -2.29
C ILE A 35 -6.53 5.82 -1.58
N SER A 36 -7.59 5.77 -0.79
CA SER A 36 -8.02 6.87 0.05
C SER A 36 -8.47 6.37 1.42
N VAL A 37 -8.05 7.05 2.46
CA VAL A 37 -8.57 6.81 3.81
C VAL A 37 -9.97 7.43 3.89
N ILE A 38 -10.97 6.58 4.14
CA ILE A 38 -12.39 6.99 4.19
C ILE A 38 -12.94 7.00 5.62
N GLY A 39 -12.18 6.50 6.60
CA GLY A 39 -12.58 6.52 8.00
C GLY A 39 -11.52 5.95 8.92
N ILE A 40 -11.55 6.43 10.15
CA ILE A 40 -10.74 5.88 11.26
C ILE A 40 -11.69 5.75 12.44
N GLU A 41 -11.83 4.53 12.98
CA GLU A 41 -12.73 4.22 14.09
C GLU A 41 -11.95 3.66 15.26
N PRO A 42 -12.28 4.04 16.51
CA PRO A 42 -11.65 3.45 17.68
C PRO A 42 -12.05 1.98 17.81
N LEU A 43 -11.09 1.16 18.20
CA LEU A 43 -11.29 -0.23 18.59
C LEU A 43 -11.03 -0.38 20.10
N PRO A 44 -11.63 -1.38 20.76
CA PRO A 44 -11.27 -1.70 22.14
C PRO A 44 -9.76 -1.88 22.26
N GLY A 45 -9.13 -1.06 23.10
CA GLY A 45 -7.69 -1.11 23.36
C GLY A 45 -7.34 -2.22 24.34
N GLN A 46 -6.07 -2.57 24.42
CA GLN A 46 -5.51 -3.45 25.44
C GLN A 46 -4.37 -2.71 26.13
N GLU A 47 -4.44 -2.61 27.46
CA GLU A 47 -3.42 -1.99 28.31
C GLU A 47 -3.11 -0.53 27.94
N LEU A 48 -1.87 -0.25 27.47
CA LEU A 48 -1.37 1.08 27.11
C LEU A 48 -1.39 1.32 25.58
N GLU A 49 -2.11 0.49 24.81
CA GLU A 49 -2.25 0.64 23.38
C GLU A 49 -3.62 1.20 23.00
N LEU A 50 -3.61 2.27 22.22
CA LEU A 50 -4.79 2.75 21.54
C LEU A 50 -4.89 2.01 20.20
N ARG A 51 -5.98 1.28 19.99
CA ARG A 51 -6.23 0.54 18.76
C ARG A 51 -7.29 1.25 17.92
N MET A 52 -7.05 1.32 16.62
CA MET A 52 -7.97 1.94 15.67
C MET A 52 -8.13 1.07 14.43
N ALA A 53 -9.29 1.15 13.80
CA ALA A 53 -9.56 0.56 12.49
C ALA A 53 -9.41 1.65 11.43
N VAL A 54 -8.45 1.49 10.54
CA VAL A 54 -8.31 2.36 9.36
C VAL A 54 -9.11 1.75 8.22
N LYS A 55 -10.13 2.47 7.76
CA LYS A 55 -10.94 2.09 6.60
C LYS A 55 -10.38 2.77 5.36
N MET A 56 -10.04 1.98 4.38
CA MET A 56 -9.49 2.44 3.11
C MET A 56 -10.37 2.00 1.96
N ARG A 57 -10.62 2.90 1.03
CA ARG A 57 -11.13 2.57 -0.30
C ARG A 57 -9.93 2.31 -1.19
N VAL A 58 -9.90 1.17 -1.84
CA VAL A 58 -8.86 0.76 -2.78
C VAL A 58 -9.51 0.56 -4.14
N GLN A 59 -9.11 1.36 -5.12
CA GLN A 59 -9.59 1.26 -6.49
C GLN A 59 -8.48 0.66 -7.36
N ASN A 60 -8.84 -0.34 -8.15
CA ASN A 60 -7.97 -0.99 -9.11
C ASN A 60 -8.23 -0.43 -10.52
N PRO A 61 -7.35 0.43 -11.08
CA PRO A 61 -7.50 0.98 -12.43
C PRO A 61 -7.02 0.01 -13.52
N ASN A 62 -6.68 -1.23 -13.17
CA ASN A 62 -6.05 -2.19 -14.08
C ASN A 62 -7.06 -3.21 -14.63
N GLU A 63 -6.75 -3.77 -15.79
CA GLU A 63 -7.49 -4.89 -16.41
C GLU A 63 -7.33 -6.21 -15.65
N GLU A 64 -6.33 -6.30 -14.78
CA GLU A 64 -6.09 -7.49 -13.96
C GLU A 64 -6.65 -7.29 -12.55
N ALA A 65 -7.37 -8.30 -12.08
CA ALA A 65 -7.83 -8.36 -10.70
C ALA A 65 -6.66 -8.56 -9.73
N ILE A 66 -6.85 -8.17 -8.48
CA ILE A 66 -5.85 -8.29 -7.42
C ILE A 66 -6.42 -9.17 -6.32
N ASP A 67 -5.84 -10.34 -6.14
CA ASP A 67 -6.07 -11.18 -4.97
C ASP A 67 -5.01 -10.85 -3.92
N TYR A 68 -5.43 -10.60 -2.68
CA TYR A 68 -4.51 -10.34 -1.57
C TYR A 68 -4.81 -11.27 -0.39
N ASN A 69 -3.75 -11.63 0.33
CA ASN A 69 -3.80 -12.51 1.51
C ASN A 69 -3.09 -11.92 2.73
N GLY A 70 -2.87 -10.63 2.71
CA GLY A 70 -2.28 -9.90 3.83
C GLY A 70 -2.11 -8.43 3.51
N ILE A 71 -2.17 -7.61 4.56
CA ILE A 71 -2.09 -6.16 4.47
C ILE A 71 -1.15 -5.68 5.56
N ALA A 72 -0.30 -4.72 5.23
CA ALA A 72 0.45 -3.97 6.23
C ALA A 72 0.34 -2.48 5.94
N LEU A 73 0.23 -1.69 7.01
CA LEU A 73 0.11 -0.24 6.97
C LEU A 73 1.07 0.41 7.94
N ASP A 74 1.63 1.54 7.50
CA ASP A 74 2.38 2.49 8.32
C ASP A 74 1.77 3.87 8.12
N LEU A 75 1.34 4.50 9.20
CA LEU A 75 0.77 5.84 9.20
C LEU A 75 1.72 6.80 9.92
N ALA A 76 2.13 7.83 9.21
CA ALA A 76 2.83 8.96 9.77
C ALA A 76 1.94 10.21 9.73
N VAL A 77 1.99 11.02 10.76
CA VAL A 77 1.27 12.30 10.86
C VAL A 77 2.28 13.38 11.21
N ASN A 78 2.18 14.52 10.54
CA ASN A 78 3.12 15.63 10.72
C ASN A 78 4.60 15.18 10.59
N GLY A 79 4.87 14.25 9.66
CA GLY A 79 6.20 13.70 9.43
C GLY A 79 6.71 12.71 10.49
N GLN A 80 5.94 12.44 11.55
CA GLN A 80 6.30 11.51 12.62
C GLN A 80 5.51 10.20 12.52
N PRO A 81 6.14 9.03 12.71
CA PRO A 81 5.42 7.76 12.80
C PRO A 81 4.39 7.81 13.93
N LEU A 82 3.14 7.48 13.62
CA LEU A 82 2.04 7.46 14.59
C LEU A 82 1.55 6.05 14.85
N ALA A 83 1.20 5.30 13.82
CA ALA A 83 0.57 4.00 13.94
C ALA A 83 1.12 3.03 12.91
N ALA A 84 1.09 1.75 13.25
CA ALA A 84 1.37 0.67 12.32
C ALA A 84 0.34 -0.46 12.54
N GLY A 85 0.07 -1.21 11.48
CA GLY A 85 -0.85 -2.34 11.56
C GLY A 85 -0.57 -3.38 10.50
N VAL A 86 -0.92 -4.61 10.85
CA VAL A 86 -0.89 -5.75 9.94
C VAL A 86 -2.20 -6.52 10.07
N SER A 87 -2.64 -7.13 8.99
CA SER A 87 -3.82 -7.98 8.96
C SER A 87 -3.57 -9.13 7.99
N ASP A 88 -4.01 -10.31 8.34
CA ASP A 88 -4.05 -11.51 7.50
C ASP A 88 -5.35 -11.59 6.69
N GLN A 89 -6.13 -10.51 6.65
CA GLN A 89 -7.34 -10.42 5.86
C GLN A 89 -7.03 -10.71 4.39
N GLN A 90 -7.86 -11.59 3.83
CA GLN A 90 -7.80 -11.96 2.42
C GLN A 90 -8.97 -11.32 1.68
N GLY A 91 -8.75 -11.03 0.41
CA GLY A 91 -9.81 -10.46 -0.41
C GLY A 91 -9.43 -10.40 -1.88
N HIS A 92 -10.39 -9.92 -2.65
CA HIS A 92 -10.32 -9.78 -4.09
C HIS A 92 -10.77 -8.38 -4.50
N ILE A 93 -10.02 -7.74 -5.38
CA ILE A 93 -10.39 -6.47 -6.01
C ILE A 93 -10.46 -6.73 -7.51
N GLY A 94 -11.66 -6.68 -8.08
CA GLY A 94 -11.89 -6.93 -9.49
C GLY A 94 -11.12 -5.96 -10.41
N ARG A 95 -11.10 -6.28 -11.69
CA ARG A 95 -10.61 -5.35 -12.71
C ARG A 95 -11.54 -4.13 -12.78
N TYR A 96 -10.97 -2.91 -12.83
CA TYR A 96 -11.73 -1.66 -12.85
C TYR A 96 -12.79 -1.57 -11.74
N ASP A 97 -12.48 -2.11 -10.56
CA ASP A 97 -13.40 -2.24 -9.43
C ASP A 97 -12.78 -1.64 -8.16
N GLU A 98 -13.58 -1.51 -7.12
CA GLU A 98 -13.13 -1.02 -5.83
C GLU A 98 -13.53 -1.93 -4.67
N ALA A 99 -12.74 -1.91 -3.61
CA ALA A 99 -13.04 -2.57 -2.35
C ALA A 99 -12.77 -1.66 -1.16
N VAL A 100 -13.54 -1.85 -0.09
CA VAL A 100 -13.24 -1.23 1.20
C VAL A 100 -12.52 -2.24 2.08
N ILE A 101 -11.32 -1.88 2.52
CA ILE A 101 -10.47 -2.70 3.36
C ILE A 101 -10.34 -2.03 4.72
N VAL A 102 -10.49 -2.82 5.79
CA VAL A 102 -10.39 -2.34 7.17
C VAL A 102 -9.17 -2.98 7.82
N VAL A 103 -8.23 -2.17 8.25
CA VAL A 103 -6.99 -2.65 8.87
C VAL A 103 -6.90 -2.16 10.31
N PRO A 104 -6.78 -3.06 11.29
CA PRO A 104 -6.49 -2.66 12.66
C PRO A 104 -5.06 -2.13 12.74
N VAL A 105 -4.90 -0.97 13.37
CA VAL A 105 -3.60 -0.36 13.65
C VAL A 105 -3.49 -0.07 15.14
N SER A 106 -2.27 -0.15 15.66
CA SER A 106 -1.96 0.17 17.06
C SER A 106 -1.13 1.45 17.13
N ILE A 107 -1.49 2.31 18.09
CA ILE A 107 -0.75 3.51 18.44
C ILE A 107 -0.17 3.28 19.82
N THR A 108 1.15 3.28 19.94
CA THR A 108 1.79 3.16 21.24
C THR A 108 1.70 4.47 22.03
N ALA A 109 1.64 4.39 23.36
CA ALA A 109 1.64 5.57 24.23
C ALA A 109 2.85 6.51 23.92
N PHE A 110 3.99 5.95 23.57
CA PHE A 110 5.18 6.71 23.18
C PHE A 110 5.00 7.49 21.88
N SER A 111 4.36 6.88 20.88
CA SER A 111 4.02 7.55 19.61
C SER A 111 3.04 8.70 19.84
N PHE A 112 2.06 8.48 20.71
CA PHE A 112 1.09 9.50 21.09
C PHE A 112 1.77 10.69 21.79
N LEU A 113 2.61 10.44 22.78
CA LEU A 113 3.37 11.51 23.47
C LEU A 113 4.26 12.29 22.50
N ARG A 114 4.96 11.63 21.59
CA ARG A 114 5.78 12.29 20.57
C ARG A 114 4.95 13.22 19.68
N GLN A 115 3.75 12.78 19.27
CA GLN A 115 2.82 13.62 18.53
C GLN A 115 2.35 14.82 19.36
N ALA A 116 1.99 14.60 20.63
CA ALA A 116 1.54 15.67 21.51
C ALA A 116 2.61 16.75 21.70
N TYR A 117 3.89 16.38 21.84
CA TYR A 117 5.00 17.35 21.88
C TYR A 117 5.16 18.11 20.55
N GLY A 118 5.01 17.43 19.41
CA GLY A 118 5.05 18.08 18.09
C GLY A 118 3.87 19.02 17.84
N LEU A 119 2.68 18.69 18.35
CA LEU A 119 1.46 19.47 18.22
C LEU A 119 1.45 20.72 19.13
N GLY A 120 2.15 20.68 20.25
CA GLY A 120 2.34 21.86 21.11
C GLY A 120 2.96 23.05 20.39
N GLN A 121 3.57 22.84 19.23
CA GLN A 121 4.12 23.88 18.36
C GLN A 121 3.18 24.30 17.21
N VAL A 122 2.13 23.52 16.92
CA VAL A 122 1.28 23.73 15.72
C VAL A 122 -0.13 24.23 16.05
N GLY A 123 -0.56 24.21 17.30
CA GLY A 123 -1.75 24.91 17.82
C GLY A 123 -3.13 24.40 17.34
N THR A 124 -3.24 23.54 16.32
CA THR A 124 -4.53 22.99 15.86
C THR A 124 -4.41 21.54 15.40
N LEU A 125 -5.39 20.70 15.77
CA LEU A 125 -5.51 19.31 15.32
C LEU A 125 -6.19 19.18 13.94
N GLN A 126 -6.54 20.28 13.29
CA GLN A 126 -7.19 20.30 11.99
C GLN A 126 -6.17 20.46 10.86
N GLY A 127 -6.38 19.73 9.77
CA GLY A 127 -5.54 19.81 8.58
C GLY A 127 -4.12 19.25 8.76
N LEU A 128 -3.90 18.33 9.71
CA LEU A 128 -2.61 17.71 9.92
C LEU A 128 -2.22 16.87 8.70
N PRO A 129 -1.03 17.10 8.10
CA PRO A 129 -0.59 16.30 6.99
C PRO A 129 -0.33 14.86 7.44
N TYR A 130 -0.86 13.91 6.70
CA TYR A 130 -0.59 12.49 6.90
C TYR A 130 0.09 11.88 5.69
N LYS A 131 0.82 10.82 5.94
CA LYS A 131 1.37 9.92 4.95
C LYS A 131 1.09 8.50 5.35
N LEU A 132 0.29 7.82 4.53
CA LEU A 132 -0.01 6.41 4.66
C LEU A 132 0.86 5.64 3.67
N ARG A 133 1.55 4.62 4.14
CA ARG A 133 2.24 3.65 3.30
C ARG A 133 1.68 2.28 3.59
N GLY A 134 1.51 1.49 2.54
CA GLY A 134 1.01 0.16 2.74
C GLY A 134 1.45 -0.81 1.66
N LYS A 135 1.15 -2.06 1.91
CA LYS A 135 1.35 -3.15 0.98
C LYS A 135 0.22 -4.16 1.09
N LEU A 136 -0.23 -4.64 -0.07
CA LEU A 136 -1.08 -5.80 -0.23
C LEU A 136 -0.21 -6.96 -0.69
N ALA A 137 -0.18 -8.04 0.08
CA ALA A 137 0.53 -9.25 -0.31
C ALA A 137 -0.36 -10.04 -1.27
N SER A 138 0.12 -10.30 -2.48
CA SER A 138 -0.58 -11.04 -3.54
C SER A 138 0.05 -12.42 -3.80
N GLY A 139 0.31 -13.18 -2.75
CA GLY A 139 0.89 -14.51 -2.85
C GLY A 139 2.20 -14.57 -3.63
N PRO A 140 2.46 -15.63 -4.40
CA PRO A 140 3.72 -15.83 -5.13
C PRO A 140 3.92 -14.85 -6.29
N LEU A 141 2.87 -14.15 -6.74
CA LEU A 141 2.91 -13.20 -7.85
C LEU A 141 3.36 -11.80 -7.46
N GLY A 142 3.61 -11.55 -6.16
CA GLY A 142 4.23 -10.31 -5.74
C GLY A 142 3.50 -9.56 -4.63
N THR A 143 3.88 -8.32 -4.46
CA THR A 143 3.33 -7.41 -3.45
C THR A 143 3.01 -6.08 -4.13
N VAL A 144 1.79 -5.61 -4.00
CA VAL A 144 1.39 -4.27 -4.46
C VAL A 144 1.66 -3.29 -3.33
N ARG A 145 2.49 -2.29 -3.58
CA ARG A 145 2.79 -1.20 -2.63
C ARG A 145 2.05 0.04 -3.04
N PHE A 146 1.63 0.79 -2.05
CA PHE A 146 0.92 2.04 -2.25
C PHE A 146 1.32 3.10 -1.23
N THR A 147 1.06 4.34 -1.59
CA THR A 147 1.24 5.51 -0.72
C THR A 147 0.07 6.44 -0.95
N ASP A 148 -0.47 6.98 0.14
CA ASP A 148 -1.49 8.03 0.12
C ASP A 148 -1.03 9.17 1.05
N GLU A 149 -1.27 10.41 0.62
CA GLU A 149 -0.90 11.61 1.36
C GLU A 149 -2.06 12.60 1.32
N GLY A 150 -2.34 13.20 2.46
CA GLY A 150 -3.44 14.16 2.56
C GLY A 150 -3.40 14.93 3.87
N LYS A 151 -4.56 15.47 4.23
CA LYS A 151 -4.78 16.15 5.51
C LYS A 151 -5.85 15.41 6.29
N LEU A 152 -5.58 15.14 7.57
CA LEU A 152 -6.55 14.56 8.48
C LEU A 152 -7.44 15.69 9.04
N ASP A 153 -8.72 15.60 8.76
CA ASP A 153 -9.73 16.40 9.43
C ASP A 153 -10.38 15.51 10.50
N LEU A 154 -9.95 15.69 11.75
CA LEU A 154 -10.56 14.97 12.86
C LEU A 154 -11.98 15.52 13.09
N PRO A 155 -12.99 14.65 13.28
CA PRO A 155 -14.35 15.09 13.57
C PRO A 155 -14.36 15.93 14.84
N LYS A 156 -14.98 17.12 14.76
CA LYS A 156 -15.18 18.00 15.92
C LYS A 156 -16.08 17.29 16.93
N GLY A 157 -15.53 16.87 18.04
CA GLY A 157 -16.31 16.29 19.15
C GLY A 157 -15.99 14.85 19.52
N ALA A 158 -14.84 14.28 19.11
CA ALA A 158 -14.33 13.07 19.76
C ALA A 158 -13.89 13.40 21.19
N ASN A 159 -14.84 13.29 22.13
CA ASN A 159 -14.50 13.27 23.55
C ASN A 159 -13.81 11.93 23.83
N TRP A 160 -12.51 11.99 24.10
CA TRP A 160 -11.67 10.87 24.55
C TRP A 160 -11.82 10.66 26.05
#